data_4b7371ac77066b7565b33a798a3ed4cf
#
_entry.id   4b7371ac77066b7565b33a798a3ed4cf
#
_cell.length_a   1.000
_cell.length_b   1.000
_cell.length_c   1.000
_cell.angle_alpha   90.00
_cell.angle_beta   90.00
_cell.angle_gamma   90.00
#
_symmetry.space_group_name_H-M   'P 1'
#
loop_
_entity.id
_entity.type
_entity.pdbx_description
1 polymer ?
#
loop_
_entity_poly.entity_id
_entity_poly.type
_entity_poly.pdbx_seq_one_letter_code
_entity_poly.pdbx_strand_id
1 'polypeptide(L)'
;MKIMAIMGSPRKGSNVDILIDEVIKGVKSKTAVELDKIYIYESDIKYCTGCGAHSILQGAKDCPLGDDMDGILKRMQKADALIFGSPNHGRTITAGLTNFFARMMPMLKMQIERDEEGNIIHAETKPLIRGKKAVTVVSQVDFAASSSALLLMVLDANLRDFHLRKVGEVFSTGNLKRAQVKEKEADLNLAFETGARLAVIK
;
A
#
# COMPACT_ATOMS: atom_id res chain seq x y z
N MET A 1 -5.23 -16.20 -7.42
CA MET A 1 -5.16 -15.08 -6.46
C MET A 1 -4.76 -13.81 -7.19
N LYS A 2 -5.54 -12.74 -7.05
CA LYS A 2 -5.21 -11.43 -7.64
C LYS A 2 -4.43 -10.59 -6.64
N ILE A 3 -3.24 -10.17 -7.04
CA ILE A 3 -2.38 -9.33 -6.19
C ILE A 3 -2.13 -8.00 -6.88
N MET A 4 -2.33 -6.91 -6.13
CA MET A 4 -1.84 -5.61 -6.55
C MET A 4 -0.62 -5.23 -5.71
N ALA A 5 0.50 -4.95 -6.36
CA ALA A 5 1.72 -4.49 -5.72
C ALA A 5 1.96 -3.01 -6.05
N ILE A 6 2.02 -2.17 -5.03
CA ILE A 6 2.23 -0.73 -5.14
C ILE A 6 3.70 -0.42 -4.87
N MET A 7 4.42 -0.09 -5.94
CA MET A 7 5.85 0.19 -5.91
C MET A 7 6.11 1.66 -5.64
N GLY A 8 6.38 1.99 -4.38
CA GLY A 8 6.64 3.36 -3.91
C GLY A 8 8.07 3.84 -4.11
N SER A 9 8.97 3.04 -4.69
CA SER A 9 10.30 3.52 -5.05
C SER A 9 10.32 4.16 -6.44
N PRO A 10 11.05 5.28 -6.62
CA PRO A 10 11.22 5.88 -7.95
C PRO A 10 12.15 5.08 -8.88
N ARG A 11 12.72 3.97 -8.40
CA ARG A 11 13.72 3.21 -9.16
C ARG A 11 13.26 1.77 -9.39
N LYS A 12 13.04 1.37 -10.64
CA LYS A 12 12.90 -0.05 -11.00
C LYS A 12 14.19 -0.80 -10.70
N GLY A 13 14.09 -2.08 -10.30
CA GLY A 13 15.23 -2.89 -9.89
C GLY A 13 15.92 -2.36 -8.62
N SER A 14 15.21 -1.59 -7.79
CA SER A 14 15.66 -1.19 -6.45
C SER A 14 15.55 -2.34 -5.46
N ASN A 15 16.13 -2.16 -4.25
CA ASN A 15 16.02 -3.17 -3.19
C ASN A 15 14.55 -3.49 -2.85
N VAL A 16 13.68 -2.48 -2.78
CA VAL A 16 12.25 -2.67 -2.55
C VAL A 16 11.59 -3.46 -3.68
N ASP A 17 11.93 -3.15 -4.93
CA ASP A 17 11.38 -3.80 -6.12
C ASP A 17 11.71 -5.30 -6.13
N ILE A 18 12.97 -5.64 -5.83
CA ILE A 18 13.46 -7.02 -5.73
C ILE A 18 12.75 -7.78 -4.60
N LEU A 19 12.60 -7.15 -3.42
CA LEU A 19 11.90 -7.76 -2.30
C LEU A 19 10.42 -8.00 -2.59
N ILE A 20 9.74 -7.08 -3.28
CA ILE A 20 8.36 -7.29 -3.76
C ILE A 20 8.31 -8.50 -4.70
N ASP A 21 9.26 -8.61 -5.63
CA ASP A 21 9.31 -9.74 -6.56
C ASP A 21 9.52 -11.08 -5.83
N GLU A 22 10.33 -11.10 -4.76
CA GLU A 22 10.50 -12.30 -3.92
C GLU A 22 9.22 -12.63 -3.13
N VAL A 23 8.50 -11.65 -2.60
CA VAL A 23 7.16 -11.87 -2.00
C VAL A 23 6.23 -12.52 -3.04
N ILE A 24 6.21 -11.99 -4.26
CA ILE A 24 5.37 -12.53 -5.34
C ILE A 24 5.78 -13.97 -5.72
N LYS A 25 7.08 -14.29 -5.76
CA LYS A 25 7.56 -15.66 -5.97
C LYS A 25 7.06 -16.60 -4.87
N GLY A 26 7.10 -16.14 -3.61
CA GLY A 26 6.56 -16.90 -2.47
C GLY A 26 5.08 -17.19 -2.65
N VAL A 27 4.26 -16.24 -3.08
CA VAL A 27 2.84 -16.49 -3.37
C VAL A 27 2.69 -17.49 -4.51
N LYS A 28 3.43 -17.31 -5.60
CA LYS A 28 3.39 -18.20 -6.76
C LYS A 28 3.78 -19.64 -6.45
N SER A 29 4.58 -19.87 -5.40
CA SER A 29 4.92 -21.23 -4.94
C SER A 29 3.73 -21.98 -4.34
N LYS A 30 2.65 -21.28 -3.98
CA LYS A 30 1.46 -21.85 -3.32
C LYS A 30 0.20 -21.78 -4.18
N THR A 31 0.08 -20.83 -5.10
CA THR A 31 -1.12 -20.64 -5.92
C THR A 31 -0.81 -19.88 -7.22
N ALA A 32 -1.68 -20.02 -8.21
CA ALA A 32 -1.63 -19.20 -9.41
C ALA A 32 -1.90 -17.71 -9.05
N VAL A 33 -1.12 -16.81 -9.65
CA VAL A 33 -1.17 -15.35 -9.37
C VAL A 33 -1.45 -14.56 -10.63
N GLU A 34 -2.48 -13.73 -10.58
CA GLU A 34 -2.69 -12.60 -11.48
C GLU A 34 -2.09 -11.36 -10.79
N LEU A 35 -1.01 -10.81 -11.36
CA LEU A 35 -0.25 -9.71 -10.78
C LEU A 35 -0.54 -8.39 -11.50
N ASP A 36 -0.91 -7.37 -10.75
CA ASP A 36 -0.96 -5.97 -11.16
C ASP A 36 0.09 -5.18 -10.36
N LYS A 37 1.24 -4.86 -10.98
CA LYS A 37 2.35 -4.14 -10.32
C LYS A 37 2.36 -2.68 -10.78
N ILE A 38 2.01 -1.79 -9.86
CA ILE A 38 1.89 -0.35 -10.10
C ILE A 38 3.20 0.35 -9.71
N TYR A 39 3.88 0.93 -10.68
CA TYR A 39 5.02 1.82 -10.46
C TYR A 39 4.51 3.26 -10.38
N ILE A 40 4.29 3.75 -9.17
CA ILE A 40 3.60 5.04 -8.94
C ILE A 40 4.33 6.23 -9.56
N TYR A 41 5.65 6.15 -9.77
CA TYR A 41 6.44 7.20 -10.41
C TYR A 41 6.43 7.14 -11.95
N GLU A 42 5.79 6.13 -12.53
CA GLU A 42 5.60 5.98 -13.98
C GLU A 42 4.12 6.13 -14.37
N SER A 43 3.24 6.20 -13.37
CA SER A 43 1.81 6.42 -13.56
C SER A 43 1.49 7.91 -13.50
N ASP A 44 0.52 8.36 -14.28
CA ASP A 44 -0.01 9.73 -14.16
C ASP A 44 -0.90 9.80 -12.91
N ILE A 45 -0.31 10.11 -11.76
CA ILE A 45 -1.00 10.30 -10.49
C ILE A 45 -0.74 11.72 -9.99
N LYS A 46 -1.67 12.62 -10.27
CA LYS A 46 -1.60 14.02 -9.84
C LYS A 46 -1.64 14.13 -8.32
N TYR A 47 -1.09 15.20 -7.80
CA TYR A 47 -1.13 15.44 -6.35
C TYR A 47 -2.55 15.73 -5.88
N CYS A 48 -2.88 15.17 -4.70
CA CYS A 48 -4.16 15.45 -4.05
C CYS A 48 -4.28 16.94 -3.73
N THR A 49 -5.36 17.58 -4.18
CA THR A 49 -5.62 19.01 -3.95
C THR A 49 -6.42 19.28 -2.66
N GLY A 50 -6.80 18.23 -1.93
CA GLY A 50 -7.62 18.37 -0.72
C GLY A 50 -9.03 18.90 -0.98
N CYS A 51 -9.55 18.76 -2.19
CA CYS A 51 -10.85 19.34 -2.61
C CYS A 51 -12.08 18.75 -1.87
N GLY A 52 -11.92 17.61 -1.16
CA GLY A 52 -13.00 16.96 -0.42
C GLY A 52 -14.12 16.34 -1.26
N ALA A 53 -14.02 16.33 -2.59
CA ALA A 53 -15.09 15.86 -3.48
C ALA A 53 -15.61 14.45 -3.16
N HIS A 54 -14.74 13.55 -2.66
CA HIS A 54 -15.10 12.20 -2.24
C HIS A 54 -15.94 12.15 -0.95
N SER A 55 -15.99 13.25 -0.20
CA SER A 55 -16.71 13.30 1.08
C SER A 55 -18.22 13.26 0.87
N ILE A 56 -18.91 12.41 1.64
CA ILE A 56 -20.37 12.38 1.65
C ILE A 56 -20.97 13.70 2.11
N LEU A 57 -20.27 14.44 2.95
CA LEU A 57 -20.68 15.78 3.41
C LEU A 57 -20.70 16.82 2.27
N GLN A 58 -20.00 16.53 1.16
CA GLN A 58 -19.96 17.37 -0.05
C GLN A 58 -20.67 16.70 -1.23
N GLY A 59 -21.50 15.67 -0.99
CA GLY A 59 -22.27 14.98 -2.02
C GLY A 59 -21.54 13.85 -2.72
N ALA A 60 -20.42 13.38 -2.19
CA ALA A 60 -19.69 12.17 -2.63
C ALA A 60 -19.51 12.05 -4.15
N LYS A 61 -18.84 13.00 -4.76
CA LYS A 61 -18.50 13.00 -6.20
C LYS A 61 -17.21 12.23 -6.47
N ASP A 62 -17.00 11.80 -7.71
CA ASP A 62 -15.74 11.25 -8.17
C ASP A 62 -14.59 12.27 -8.06
N CYS A 63 -13.36 11.78 -8.03
CA CYS A 63 -12.20 12.65 -7.98
C CYS A 63 -12.09 13.48 -9.28
N PRO A 64 -11.99 14.81 -9.22
CA PRO A 64 -12.01 15.65 -10.42
C PRO A 64 -10.67 15.67 -11.19
N LEU A 65 -9.64 14.99 -10.69
CA LEU A 65 -8.29 15.09 -11.26
C LEU A 65 -8.13 14.37 -12.61
N GLY A 66 -8.94 13.36 -12.89
CA GLY A 66 -8.97 12.69 -14.21
C GLY A 66 -7.59 12.15 -14.62
N ASP A 67 -7.08 11.18 -13.85
CA ASP A 67 -5.76 10.57 -14.04
C ASP A 67 -5.82 9.03 -13.84
N ASP A 68 -4.68 8.34 -13.82
CA ASP A 68 -4.64 6.88 -13.69
C ASP A 68 -5.23 6.35 -12.38
N MET A 69 -5.37 7.21 -11.35
CA MET A 69 -5.77 6.76 -10.01
C MET A 69 -7.16 6.13 -9.99
N ASP A 70 -8.11 6.63 -10.75
CA ASP A 70 -9.47 6.05 -10.80
C ASP A 70 -9.45 4.60 -11.32
N GLY A 71 -8.66 4.35 -12.36
CA GLY A 71 -8.45 3.01 -12.90
C GLY A 71 -7.74 2.09 -11.89
N ILE A 72 -6.73 2.60 -11.21
CA ILE A 72 -5.98 1.88 -10.18
C ILE A 72 -6.92 1.49 -9.02
N LEU A 73 -7.73 2.41 -8.51
CA LEU A 73 -8.66 2.14 -7.41
C LEU A 73 -9.70 1.07 -7.78
N LYS A 74 -10.23 1.10 -9.00
CA LYS A 74 -11.15 0.06 -9.49
C LYS A 74 -10.51 -1.32 -9.54
N ARG A 75 -9.24 -1.41 -9.95
CA ARG A 75 -8.49 -2.68 -9.95
C ARG A 75 -8.12 -3.12 -8.53
N MET A 76 -7.77 -2.18 -7.64
CA MET A 76 -7.48 -2.45 -6.23
C MET A 76 -8.67 -3.10 -5.50
N GLN A 77 -9.89 -2.68 -5.81
CA GLN A 77 -11.10 -3.32 -5.25
C GLN A 77 -11.23 -4.79 -5.66
N LYS A 78 -10.71 -5.18 -6.83
CA LYS A 78 -10.77 -6.55 -7.35
C LYS A 78 -9.59 -7.43 -6.88
N ALA A 79 -8.57 -6.84 -6.27
CA ALA A 79 -7.44 -7.58 -5.74
C ALA A 79 -7.83 -8.35 -4.47
N ASP A 80 -7.25 -9.54 -4.27
CA ASP A 80 -7.40 -10.35 -3.06
C ASP A 80 -6.42 -9.90 -1.98
N ALA A 81 -5.24 -9.37 -2.38
CA ALA A 81 -4.21 -8.88 -1.48
C ALA A 81 -3.45 -7.70 -2.09
N LEU A 82 -2.90 -6.87 -1.20
CA LEU A 82 -2.15 -5.68 -1.54
C LEU A 82 -0.72 -5.78 -0.98
N ILE A 83 0.27 -5.32 -1.74
CA ILE A 83 1.66 -5.21 -1.29
C ILE A 83 2.07 -3.75 -1.44
N PHE A 84 2.48 -3.10 -0.34
CA PHE A 84 2.95 -1.72 -0.35
C PHE A 84 4.44 -1.68 -0.09
N GLY A 85 5.23 -1.18 -1.06
CA GLY A 85 6.67 -1.09 -0.93
C GLY A 85 7.17 0.35 -0.92
N SER A 86 8.08 0.67 0.03
CA SER A 86 8.75 1.97 0.11
C SER A 86 10.20 1.84 0.57
N PRO A 87 11.13 2.55 -0.05
CA PRO A 87 12.39 2.82 0.61
C PRO A 87 12.16 3.85 1.74
N ASN A 88 13.10 3.89 2.70
CA ASN A 88 13.14 4.98 3.68
C ASN A 88 13.68 6.25 2.99
N HIS A 89 12.84 7.27 2.89
CA HIS A 89 13.18 8.60 2.41
C HIS A 89 12.94 9.64 3.50
N GLY A 90 14.02 10.18 4.08
CA GLY A 90 13.89 11.18 5.14
C GLY A 90 13.12 10.67 6.37
N ARG A 91 13.37 9.42 6.76
CA ARG A 91 12.74 8.70 7.89
C ARG A 91 11.25 8.36 7.70
N THR A 92 10.70 8.56 6.50
CA THR A 92 9.31 8.25 6.17
C THR A 92 9.20 7.52 4.83
N ILE A 93 7.97 7.22 4.41
CA ILE A 93 7.69 6.69 3.06
C ILE A 93 7.97 7.75 2.00
N THR A 94 8.12 7.33 0.75
CA THR A 94 8.34 8.28 -0.35
C THR A 94 7.15 9.23 -0.53
N ALA A 95 7.42 10.45 -1.00
CA ALA A 95 6.38 11.44 -1.31
C ALA A 95 5.31 10.91 -2.28
N GLY A 96 5.74 10.12 -3.29
CA GLY A 96 4.80 9.49 -4.22
C GLY A 96 3.85 8.51 -3.51
N LEU A 97 4.35 7.70 -2.58
CA LEU A 97 3.50 6.76 -1.83
C LEU A 97 2.60 7.49 -0.83
N THR A 98 3.08 8.59 -0.22
CA THR A 98 2.24 9.47 0.62
C THR A 98 1.07 10.04 -0.19
N ASN A 99 1.37 10.58 -1.39
CA ASN A 99 0.33 11.07 -2.29
C ASN A 99 -0.62 9.96 -2.72
N PHE A 100 -0.11 8.76 -3.01
CA PHE A 100 -0.93 7.60 -3.37
C PHE A 100 -1.97 7.28 -2.28
N PHE A 101 -1.57 7.24 -1.01
CA PHE A 101 -2.51 7.05 0.10
C PHE A 101 -3.52 8.19 0.20
N ALA A 102 -3.09 9.45 0.06
CA ALA A 102 -4.02 10.59 0.02
C ALA A 102 -5.04 10.46 -1.14
N ARG A 103 -4.61 9.92 -2.29
CA ARG A 103 -5.46 9.68 -3.45
C ARG A 103 -6.34 8.41 -3.31
N MET A 104 -6.10 7.56 -2.31
CA MET A 104 -6.99 6.44 -1.98
C MET A 104 -8.23 6.86 -1.15
N MET A 105 -8.33 8.10 -0.68
CA MET A 105 -9.45 8.58 0.14
C MET A 105 -10.85 8.29 -0.45
N PRO A 106 -11.08 8.29 -1.78
CA PRO A 106 -12.37 7.87 -2.35
C PRO A 106 -12.80 6.43 -2.00
N MET A 107 -11.85 5.59 -1.55
CA MET A 107 -12.15 4.23 -1.05
C MET A 107 -12.77 4.22 0.34
N LEU A 108 -12.67 5.30 1.11
CA LEU A 108 -13.27 5.45 2.43
C LEU A 108 -14.72 5.90 2.25
N LYS A 109 -15.65 4.96 2.23
CA LYS A 109 -17.08 5.28 2.23
C LYS A 109 -17.55 5.51 3.65
N MET A 110 -18.20 6.66 3.89
CA MET A 110 -18.78 7.00 5.18
C MET A 110 -20.28 6.72 5.14
N GLN A 111 -20.78 6.04 6.15
CA GLN A 111 -22.23 5.92 6.43
C GLN A 111 -22.57 6.88 7.56
N ILE A 112 -23.62 7.65 7.37
CA ILE A 112 -24.07 8.65 8.33
C ILE A 112 -25.53 8.36 8.64
N GLU A 113 -25.86 8.25 9.92
CA GLU A 113 -27.23 8.20 10.43
C GLU A 113 -27.57 9.57 11.02
N ARG A 114 -28.80 10.02 10.74
CA ARG A 114 -29.31 11.31 11.22
C ARG A 114 -30.60 11.09 12.00
N ASP A 115 -30.83 11.96 13.00
CA ASP A 115 -32.12 12.06 13.68
C ASP A 115 -33.19 12.78 12.80
N GLU A 116 -34.39 12.92 13.36
CA GLU A 116 -35.52 13.56 12.67
C GLU A 116 -35.26 15.06 12.42
N GLU A 117 -34.40 15.69 13.23
CA GLU A 117 -33.97 17.09 13.08
C GLU A 117 -32.80 17.25 12.08
N GLY A 118 -32.23 16.14 11.56
CA GLY A 118 -31.14 16.14 10.58
C GLY A 118 -29.72 16.17 11.20
N ASN A 119 -29.60 16.08 12.54
CA ASN A 119 -28.31 16.02 13.21
C ASN A 119 -27.65 14.66 13.00
N ILE A 120 -26.32 14.62 12.89
CA ILE A 120 -25.57 13.35 12.79
C ILE A 120 -25.52 12.70 14.16
N ILE A 121 -26.16 11.52 14.29
CA ILE A 121 -26.17 10.72 15.52
C ILE A 121 -25.16 9.56 15.46
N HIS A 122 -24.80 9.10 14.25
CA HIS A 122 -23.77 8.10 14.04
C HIS A 122 -23.04 8.33 12.72
N ALA A 123 -21.74 8.05 12.70
CA ALA A 123 -20.93 8.07 11.50
C ALA A 123 -19.91 6.92 11.55
N GLU A 124 -19.91 6.06 10.55
CA GLU A 124 -18.97 4.95 10.41
C GLU A 124 -18.28 5.00 9.07
N THR A 125 -16.97 4.76 9.06
CA THR A 125 -16.20 4.64 7.82
C THR A 125 -16.14 3.17 7.39
N LYS A 126 -16.60 2.86 6.17
CA LYS A 126 -16.56 1.53 5.57
C LYS A 126 -15.69 1.53 4.32
N PRO A 127 -14.38 1.23 4.46
CA PRO A 127 -13.50 1.18 3.30
C PRO A 127 -13.91 0.07 2.33
N LEU A 128 -13.90 0.40 1.01
CA LEU A 128 -14.25 -0.57 -0.06
C LEU A 128 -13.28 -1.76 -0.15
N ILE A 129 -12.11 -1.65 0.49
CA ILE A 129 -11.06 -2.68 0.51
C ILE A 129 -10.88 -3.30 1.92
N ARG A 130 -11.84 -3.07 2.82
CA ARG A 130 -11.84 -3.60 4.18
C ARG A 130 -11.57 -5.12 4.20
N GLY A 131 -10.70 -5.53 5.11
CA GLY A 131 -10.39 -6.94 5.36
C GLY A 131 -9.45 -7.59 4.33
N LYS A 132 -9.08 -6.88 3.25
CA LYS A 132 -8.07 -7.41 2.33
C LYS A 132 -6.74 -7.57 3.04
N LYS A 133 -6.02 -8.63 2.68
CA LYS A 133 -4.68 -8.91 3.19
C LYS A 133 -3.70 -7.87 2.67
N ALA A 134 -2.76 -7.45 3.53
CA ALA A 134 -1.71 -6.51 3.14
C ALA A 134 -0.33 -6.98 3.63
N VAL A 135 0.68 -6.76 2.81
CA VAL A 135 2.10 -6.92 3.14
C VAL A 135 2.79 -5.58 2.93
N THR A 136 3.66 -5.20 3.86
CA THR A 136 4.54 -4.04 3.71
C THR A 136 5.96 -4.50 3.39
N VAL A 137 6.63 -3.78 2.49
CA VAL A 137 8.02 -4.05 2.09
C VAL A 137 8.83 -2.77 2.21
N VAL A 138 9.83 -2.77 3.08
CA VAL A 138 10.64 -1.61 3.37
C VAL A 138 12.13 -1.93 3.18
N SER A 139 12.88 -0.98 2.63
CA SER A 139 14.33 -1.04 2.53
C SER A 139 14.95 0.28 2.94
N GLN A 140 16.06 0.24 3.67
CA GLN A 140 16.81 1.42 4.07
C GLN A 140 18.32 1.23 3.95
N VAL A 141 19.03 2.36 3.86
CA VAL A 141 20.49 2.42 3.88
C VAL A 141 21.05 2.18 5.29
N ASP A 142 20.41 2.78 6.29
CA ASP A 142 20.83 2.69 7.69
C ASP A 142 20.74 1.24 8.21
N PHE A 143 21.69 0.88 9.08
CA PHE A 143 21.70 -0.42 9.78
C PHE A 143 20.75 -0.44 10.98
N ALA A 144 20.52 0.72 11.61
CA ALA A 144 19.62 0.83 12.76
C ALA A 144 18.15 0.76 12.34
N ALA A 145 17.43 -0.25 12.78
CA ALA A 145 16.00 -0.41 12.49
C ALA A 145 15.17 0.80 12.96
N SER A 146 15.59 1.45 14.06
CA SER A 146 14.92 2.65 14.59
C SER A 146 14.85 3.82 13.62
N SER A 147 15.73 3.88 12.63
CA SER A 147 15.71 4.92 11.60
C SER A 147 14.46 4.88 10.69
N SER A 148 13.75 3.75 10.67
CA SER A 148 12.46 3.60 9.95
C SER A 148 11.24 3.56 10.87
N ALA A 149 11.37 3.83 12.16
CA ALA A 149 10.24 3.76 13.09
C ALA A 149 9.04 4.60 12.62
N LEU A 150 9.28 5.86 12.24
CA LEU A 150 8.21 6.74 11.72
C LEU A 150 7.63 6.20 10.41
N LEU A 151 8.46 5.69 9.50
CA LEU A 151 8.01 5.10 8.24
C LEU A 151 7.05 3.94 8.50
N LEU A 152 7.41 3.02 9.39
CA LEU A 152 6.57 1.86 9.74
C LEU A 152 5.26 2.31 10.37
N MET A 153 5.29 3.31 11.27
CA MET A 153 4.09 3.90 11.86
C MET A 153 3.16 4.52 10.80
N VAL A 154 3.71 5.22 9.81
CA VAL A 154 2.93 5.81 8.72
C VAL A 154 2.28 4.74 7.85
N LEU A 155 3.01 3.67 7.50
CA LEU A 155 2.43 2.54 6.76
C LEU A 155 1.29 1.90 7.56
N ASP A 156 1.53 1.58 8.83
CA ASP A 156 0.54 0.91 9.69
C ASP A 156 -0.70 1.79 9.93
N ALA A 157 -0.54 3.11 10.05
CA ALA A 157 -1.66 4.03 10.16
C ALA A 157 -2.54 3.99 8.90
N ASN A 158 -1.93 4.09 7.71
CA ASN A 158 -2.68 4.01 6.46
C ASN A 158 -3.37 2.65 6.29
N LEU A 159 -2.71 1.52 6.63
CA LEU A 159 -3.36 0.21 6.56
C LEU A 159 -4.58 0.12 7.49
N ARG A 160 -4.50 0.71 8.69
CA ARG A 160 -5.61 0.76 9.65
C ARG A 160 -6.77 1.61 9.14
N ASP A 161 -6.50 2.78 8.57
CA ASP A 161 -7.53 3.67 8.04
C ASP A 161 -8.36 2.98 6.94
N PHE A 162 -7.72 2.15 6.11
CA PHE A 162 -8.39 1.36 5.08
C PHE A 162 -8.87 -0.01 5.59
N HIS A 163 -8.80 -0.28 6.89
CA HIS A 163 -9.16 -1.56 7.53
C HIS A 163 -8.51 -2.77 6.84
N LEU A 164 -7.28 -2.63 6.36
CA LEU A 164 -6.50 -3.72 5.77
C LEU A 164 -5.92 -4.61 6.88
N ARG A 165 -5.87 -5.90 6.61
CA ARG A 165 -5.27 -6.87 7.52
C ARG A 165 -3.80 -7.08 7.16
N LYS A 166 -2.90 -6.45 7.90
CA LYS A 166 -1.45 -6.68 7.74
C LYS A 166 -1.12 -8.12 8.14
N VAL A 167 -0.64 -8.91 7.18
CA VAL A 167 -0.30 -10.32 7.35
C VAL A 167 1.20 -10.59 7.28
N GLY A 168 1.99 -9.59 6.94
CA GLY A 168 3.44 -9.67 6.90
C GLY A 168 4.11 -8.33 6.70
N GLU A 169 5.37 -8.29 7.10
CA GLU A 169 6.28 -7.17 6.88
C GLU A 169 7.64 -7.73 6.44
N VAL A 170 8.21 -7.15 5.41
CA VAL A 170 9.57 -7.38 4.97
C VAL A 170 10.36 -6.09 5.20
N PHE A 171 11.36 -6.15 6.04
CA PHE A 171 12.16 -4.99 6.40
C PHE A 171 13.65 -5.31 6.23
N SER A 172 14.30 -4.66 5.28
CA SER A 172 15.71 -4.85 4.95
C SER A 172 16.51 -3.59 5.24
N THR A 173 17.56 -3.70 6.05
CA THR A 173 18.43 -2.61 6.49
C THR A 173 19.82 -2.69 5.87
N GLY A 174 20.61 -1.61 5.92
CA GLY A 174 22.01 -1.61 5.46
C GLY A 174 22.14 -1.81 3.94
N ASN A 175 21.20 -1.32 3.15
CA ASN A 175 21.21 -1.42 1.69
C ASN A 175 21.85 -0.16 1.06
N LEU A 176 23.19 -0.11 1.07
CA LEU A 176 23.98 1.05 0.61
C LEU A 176 23.92 1.25 -0.92
N LYS A 177 23.69 0.17 -1.67
CA LYS A 177 23.70 0.18 -3.14
C LYS A 177 22.36 -0.27 -3.69
N ARG A 178 22.07 0.15 -4.93
CA ARG A 178 20.95 -0.37 -5.70
C ARG A 178 21.11 -1.89 -5.88
N ALA A 179 20.02 -2.62 -5.71
CA ALA A 179 19.95 -4.08 -5.85
C ALA A 179 20.84 -4.88 -4.87
N GLN A 180 21.41 -4.25 -3.85
CA GLN A 180 22.29 -4.92 -2.88
C GLN A 180 21.57 -6.03 -2.10
N VAL A 181 20.26 -5.94 -1.95
CA VAL A 181 19.46 -6.99 -1.30
C VAL A 181 19.61 -8.35 -1.96
N LYS A 182 20.04 -8.43 -3.23
CA LYS A 182 20.36 -9.70 -3.92
C LYS A 182 21.50 -10.48 -3.24
N GLU A 183 22.33 -9.80 -2.48
CA GLU A 183 23.44 -10.36 -1.72
C GLU A 183 23.03 -10.78 -0.30
N LYS A 184 21.74 -10.57 0.07
CA LYS A 184 21.20 -10.80 1.42
C LYS A 184 20.20 -11.94 1.42
N GLU A 185 20.70 -13.16 1.48
CA GLU A 185 19.87 -14.35 1.42
C GLU A 185 18.77 -14.38 2.50
N ALA A 186 19.09 -13.94 3.72
CA ALA A 186 18.11 -13.90 4.81
C ALA A 186 16.91 -12.97 4.49
N ASP A 187 17.17 -11.80 3.89
CA ASP A 187 16.12 -10.83 3.54
C ASP A 187 15.27 -11.36 2.37
N LEU A 188 15.89 -12.02 1.39
CA LEU A 188 15.19 -12.66 0.27
C LEU A 188 14.33 -13.83 0.76
N ASN A 189 14.86 -14.67 1.66
CA ASN A 189 14.12 -15.78 2.25
C ASN A 189 12.92 -15.27 3.07
N LEU A 190 13.10 -14.23 3.89
CA LEU A 190 12.01 -13.58 4.63
C LEU A 190 10.91 -13.08 3.68
N ALA A 191 11.28 -12.45 2.57
CA ALA A 191 10.34 -11.96 1.57
C ALA A 191 9.58 -13.11 0.92
N PHE A 192 10.27 -14.17 0.51
CA PHE A 192 9.65 -15.36 -0.08
C PHE A 192 8.68 -16.04 0.90
N GLU A 193 9.09 -16.28 2.15
CA GLU A 193 8.25 -16.91 3.17
C GLU A 193 7.02 -16.05 3.51
N THR A 194 7.19 -14.71 3.54
CA THR A 194 6.07 -13.77 3.73
C THR A 194 5.06 -13.91 2.61
N GLY A 195 5.53 -14.06 1.36
CA GLY A 195 4.67 -14.32 0.23
C GLY A 195 3.96 -15.68 0.30
N ALA A 196 4.68 -16.74 0.64
CA ALA A 196 4.10 -18.06 0.81
C ALA A 196 3.00 -18.07 1.89
N ARG A 197 3.22 -17.37 2.99
CA ARG A 197 2.23 -17.18 4.06
C ARG A 197 1.03 -16.36 3.61
N LEU A 198 1.23 -15.26 2.83
CA LEU A 198 0.16 -14.44 2.27
C LEU A 198 -0.83 -15.28 1.45
N ALA A 199 -0.34 -16.29 0.74
CA ALA A 199 -1.17 -17.15 -0.11
C ALA A 199 -2.12 -18.05 0.70
N VAL A 200 -1.70 -18.53 1.87
CA VAL A 200 -2.40 -19.59 2.63
C VAL A 200 -3.16 -19.09 3.85
N ILE A 201 -2.82 -17.92 4.38
CA ILE A 201 -3.50 -17.36 5.55
C ILE A 201 -4.96 -17.01 5.18
N LYS A 202 -5.91 -17.46 6.01
CA LYS A 202 -7.36 -17.18 5.83
C LYS A 202 -7.75 -15.86 6.45
#